data_caa1e81aed81cf363298f79eeb8f49c1
#
_entry.id   caa1e81aed81cf363298f79eeb8f49c1
#
_cell.length_a   1.000
_cell.length_b   1.000
_cell.length_c   1.000
_cell.angle_alpha   90.00
_cell.angle_beta   90.00
_cell.angle_gamma   90.00
#
_symmetry.space_group_name_H-M   'P 1'
#
loop_
_entity.id
_entity.type
_entity.pdbx_description
1 polymer ?
#
loop_
_entity_poly.entity_id
_entity_poly.type
_entity_poly.pdbx_seq_one_letter_code
_entity_poly.pdbx_strand_id
1 'polypeptide(L)'
;MSSTLVPVSAAELPPPPRLPSHGAASARRTPRQRALSRAAIVEAALAIVDREGLDALTMRALAQALGTGAASLYAHVGSKDELLEMLIERVLGEVALPDAPDPARWVEQLRAIGREIRRVWAGHRDLARASFARIPLGANALRVSESMIGVMRAGALSDRATGLGSDLLALYLGAVAYEESLQPSDEWTPERMGEFVVALRDYFGALPVDRFPNLVALAGALTEGDGEERFDFGLEVLIRGLVAISEDR
;
A
#
# COMPACT_ATOMS: atom_id res chain seq x y z
N MET A 1 13.03 -20.00 22.87
CA MET A 1 14.21 -19.28 22.35
C MET A 1 13.67 -18.20 21.42
N SER A 2 13.66 -16.97 21.90
CA SER A 2 13.11 -15.83 21.13
C SER A 2 14.03 -15.53 19.95
N SER A 3 13.55 -15.80 18.75
CA SER A 3 14.21 -15.35 17.51
C SER A 3 13.76 -13.92 17.24
N THR A 4 14.53 -12.97 17.78
CA THR A 4 14.36 -11.56 17.42
C THR A 4 14.70 -11.43 15.94
N LEU A 5 13.75 -10.99 15.12
CA LEU A 5 14.00 -10.65 13.71
C LEU A 5 15.04 -9.53 13.67
N VAL A 6 16.28 -9.89 13.38
CA VAL A 6 17.37 -8.91 13.19
C VAL A 6 17.05 -8.13 11.91
N PRO A 7 17.13 -6.79 11.91
CA PRO A 7 16.95 -6.01 10.70
C PRO A 7 18.01 -6.41 9.67
N VAL A 8 17.57 -6.95 8.53
CA VAL A 8 18.44 -7.34 7.42
C VAL A 8 18.97 -6.08 6.75
N SER A 9 20.29 -5.95 6.67
CA SER A 9 20.92 -4.86 5.91
C SER A 9 20.68 -5.07 4.41
N ALA A 10 20.43 -4.01 3.68
CA ALA A 10 20.28 -4.06 2.22
C ALA A 10 21.51 -4.67 1.49
N ALA A 11 22.67 -4.71 2.17
CA ALA A 11 23.90 -5.32 1.67
C ALA A 11 23.90 -6.87 1.76
N GLU A 12 22.99 -7.45 2.53
CA GLU A 12 22.89 -8.91 2.75
C GLU A 12 21.89 -9.60 1.83
N LEU A 13 21.14 -8.82 1.05
CA LEU A 13 20.16 -9.36 0.10
C LEU A 13 20.80 -9.58 -1.27
N PRO A 14 20.46 -10.68 -1.99
CA PRO A 14 20.86 -10.85 -3.37
C PRO A 14 20.25 -9.72 -4.23
N PRO A 15 20.93 -9.28 -5.30
CA PRO A 15 20.40 -8.24 -6.17
C PRO A 15 19.09 -8.70 -6.79
N PRO A 16 18.03 -7.85 -6.78
CA PRO A 16 16.75 -8.19 -7.39
C PRO A 16 16.87 -8.37 -8.90
N PRO A 17 16.00 -9.17 -9.53
CA PRO A 17 15.96 -9.31 -10.97
C PRO A 17 15.68 -7.94 -11.62
N ARG A 18 16.48 -7.58 -12.62
CA ARG A 18 16.31 -6.31 -13.33
C ARG A 18 15.10 -6.38 -14.26
N LEU A 19 14.11 -5.53 -14.03
CA LEU A 19 13.07 -5.27 -15.01
C LEU A 19 13.72 -4.54 -16.23
N PRO A 20 13.24 -4.79 -17.45
CA PRO A 20 13.79 -4.11 -18.63
C PRO A 20 13.56 -2.59 -18.51
N SER A 21 14.64 -1.84 -18.27
CA SER A 21 14.64 -0.39 -18.22
C SER A 21 15.08 0.17 -19.56
N HIS A 22 14.34 1.16 -20.07
CA HIS A 22 14.79 1.97 -21.21
C HIS A 22 15.96 2.84 -20.75
N GLY A 23 17.08 2.74 -21.47
CA GLY A 23 18.39 3.19 -21.07
C GLY A 23 18.51 4.66 -20.71
N ALA A 24 19.32 4.95 -19.70
CA ALA A 24 19.76 6.29 -19.32
C ALA A 24 21.28 6.43 -19.47
N ALA A 25 21.68 7.50 -20.15
CA ALA A 25 23.08 7.88 -20.39
C ALA A 25 23.70 8.54 -19.14
N SER A 26 24.95 8.16 -18.85
CA SER A 26 25.79 8.66 -17.76
C SER A 26 26.20 10.13 -17.96
N ALA A 27 25.88 11.00 -16.98
CA ALA A 27 26.36 12.40 -16.94
C ALA A 27 27.46 12.59 -15.89
N ARG A 28 28.50 13.37 -16.28
CA ARG A 28 29.72 13.67 -15.50
C ARG A 28 29.44 14.64 -14.34
N ARG A 29 30.13 14.42 -13.22
CA ARG A 29 30.05 15.19 -11.95
C ARG A 29 30.84 16.49 -12.02
N THR A 30 30.27 17.58 -11.49
CA THR A 30 30.95 18.84 -11.10
C THR A 30 30.84 19.05 -9.58
N PRO A 31 31.87 19.61 -8.89
CA PRO A 31 31.91 19.63 -7.42
C PRO A 31 31.32 20.91 -6.83
N ARG A 32 30.70 20.72 -5.68
CA ARG A 32 30.27 21.68 -4.65
C ARG A 32 28.78 21.99 -4.58
N GLN A 33 28.03 21.05 -4.03
CA GLN A 33 26.82 21.34 -3.30
C GLN A 33 26.78 20.39 -2.08
N ARG A 34 26.17 20.84 -0.94
CA ARG A 34 25.89 19.98 0.21
C ARG A 34 25.44 18.63 -0.31
N ALA A 35 26.12 17.57 0.09
CA ALA A 35 25.91 16.25 -0.51
C ALA A 35 24.43 15.87 -0.41
N LEU A 36 23.74 15.97 -1.54
CA LEU A 36 22.36 15.55 -1.69
C LEU A 36 22.34 14.05 -1.44
N SER A 37 21.62 13.58 -0.42
CA SER A 37 21.52 12.15 -0.14
C SER A 37 20.23 11.59 -0.72
N ARG A 38 20.24 10.28 -1.07
CA ARG A 38 19.01 9.56 -1.50
C ARG A 38 17.90 9.70 -0.46
N ALA A 39 18.22 9.59 0.83
CA ALA A 39 17.26 9.76 1.91
C ALA A 39 16.60 11.16 1.90
N ALA A 40 17.40 12.24 1.76
CA ALA A 40 16.85 13.59 1.69
C ALA A 40 15.95 13.80 0.47
N ILE A 41 16.27 13.18 -0.67
CA ILE A 41 15.45 13.20 -1.89
C ILE A 41 14.12 12.50 -1.64
N VAL A 42 14.13 11.32 -1.01
CA VAL A 42 12.94 10.55 -0.69
C VAL A 42 12.02 11.31 0.26
N GLU A 43 12.55 11.84 1.36
CA GLU A 43 11.73 12.59 2.33
C GLU A 43 11.13 13.87 1.70
N ALA A 44 11.88 14.59 0.86
CA ALA A 44 11.34 15.76 0.17
C ALA A 44 10.27 15.37 -0.87
N ALA A 45 10.45 14.26 -1.57
CA ALA A 45 9.47 13.74 -2.52
C ALA A 45 8.20 13.27 -1.82
N LEU A 46 8.33 12.55 -0.69
CA LEU A 46 7.21 12.12 0.14
C LEU A 46 6.40 13.33 0.64
N ALA A 47 7.07 14.37 1.15
CA ALA A 47 6.41 15.59 1.59
C ALA A 47 5.64 16.31 0.46
N ILE A 48 6.10 16.25 -0.79
CA ILE A 48 5.36 16.78 -1.95
C ILE A 48 4.11 15.92 -2.19
N VAL A 49 4.27 14.60 -2.21
CA VAL A 49 3.16 13.67 -2.47
C VAL A 49 2.08 13.80 -1.40
N ASP A 50 2.45 13.81 -0.13
CA ASP A 50 1.49 13.89 0.99
C ASP A 50 0.72 15.22 1.00
N ARG A 51 1.37 16.31 0.58
CA ARG A 51 0.74 17.64 0.55
C ARG A 51 -0.08 17.88 -0.71
N GLU A 52 0.43 17.49 -1.89
CA GLU A 52 -0.07 17.94 -3.19
C GLU A 52 -0.53 16.78 -4.10
N GLY A 53 -0.28 15.53 -3.66
CA GLY A 53 -0.57 14.32 -4.44
C GLY A 53 0.56 13.92 -5.40
N LEU A 54 0.44 12.69 -5.92
CA LEU A 54 1.46 12.06 -6.75
C LEU A 54 1.69 12.78 -8.09
N ASP A 55 0.66 13.40 -8.63
CA ASP A 55 0.75 14.11 -9.92
C ASP A 55 1.57 15.40 -9.83
N ALA A 56 1.63 16.01 -8.63
CA ALA A 56 2.51 17.15 -8.35
C ALA A 56 3.98 16.77 -8.26
N LEU A 57 4.30 15.50 -8.02
CA LEU A 57 5.68 15.03 -7.94
C LEU A 57 6.32 14.98 -9.34
N THR A 58 7.08 16.01 -9.66
CA THR A 58 7.94 16.09 -10.84
C THR A 58 9.39 16.26 -10.42
N MET A 59 10.34 15.82 -11.26
CA MET A 59 11.77 16.03 -10.99
C MET A 59 12.11 17.53 -10.86
N ARG A 60 11.35 18.40 -11.53
CA ARG A 60 11.50 19.85 -11.43
C ARG A 60 11.02 20.39 -10.08
N ALA A 61 9.82 19.99 -9.65
CA ALA A 61 9.27 20.40 -8.36
C ALA A 61 10.16 19.92 -7.20
N LEU A 62 10.63 18.68 -7.27
CA LEU A 62 11.54 18.10 -6.29
C LEU A 62 12.91 18.82 -6.25
N ALA A 63 13.48 19.16 -7.41
CA ALA A 63 14.71 19.94 -7.48
C ALA A 63 14.52 21.34 -6.85
N GLN A 64 13.40 21.98 -7.11
CA GLN A 64 13.06 23.27 -6.52
C GLN A 64 12.92 23.19 -5.00
N ALA A 65 12.20 22.15 -4.49
CA ALA A 65 12.02 21.93 -3.05
C ALA A 65 13.37 21.70 -2.33
N LEU A 66 14.33 21.07 -3.01
CA LEU A 66 15.67 20.79 -2.47
C LEU A 66 16.70 21.91 -2.76
N GLY A 67 16.29 23.02 -3.40
CA GLY A 67 17.19 24.11 -3.75
C GLY A 67 18.33 23.71 -4.70
N THR A 68 18.08 22.74 -5.61
CA THR A 68 19.08 22.17 -6.50
C THR A 68 18.60 22.15 -7.95
N GLY A 69 19.48 21.78 -8.89
CA GLY A 69 19.11 21.54 -10.28
C GLY A 69 18.63 20.11 -10.52
N ALA A 70 17.74 19.90 -11.49
CA ALA A 70 17.25 18.57 -11.84
C ALA A 70 18.38 17.59 -12.21
N ALA A 71 19.44 18.07 -12.85
CA ALA A 71 20.62 17.25 -13.17
C ALA A 71 21.31 16.67 -11.93
N SER A 72 21.29 17.39 -10.80
CA SER A 72 21.84 16.90 -9.53
C SER A 72 21.02 15.76 -8.94
N LEU A 73 19.70 15.77 -9.15
CA LEU A 73 18.82 14.68 -8.71
C LEU A 73 19.10 13.40 -9.49
N TYR A 74 19.29 13.51 -10.82
CA TYR A 74 19.59 12.36 -11.66
C TYR A 74 20.94 11.69 -11.36
N ALA A 75 21.84 12.36 -10.63
CA ALA A 75 23.04 11.72 -10.10
C ALA A 75 22.76 10.73 -8.93
N HIS A 76 21.60 10.84 -8.31
CA HIS A 76 21.18 10.01 -7.16
C HIS A 76 20.01 9.09 -7.49
N VAL A 77 19.12 9.50 -8.39
CA VAL A 77 17.89 8.79 -8.76
C VAL A 77 17.81 8.79 -10.28
N GLY A 78 17.94 7.62 -10.90
CA GLY A 78 18.05 7.49 -12.35
C GLY A 78 16.77 7.83 -13.12
N SER A 79 15.59 7.70 -12.48
CA SER A 79 14.29 7.96 -13.10
C SER A 79 13.22 8.31 -12.07
N LYS A 80 12.06 8.82 -12.53
CA LYS A 80 10.87 8.99 -11.69
C LYS A 80 10.37 7.63 -11.16
N ASP A 81 10.48 6.57 -11.95
CA ASP A 81 10.08 5.23 -11.54
C ASP A 81 10.95 4.69 -10.39
N GLU A 82 12.27 4.87 -10.46
CA GLU A 82 13.15 4.54 -9.32
C GLU A 82 12.80 5.36 -8.08
N LEU A 83 12.45 6.64 -8.24
CA LEU A 83 12.01 7.47 -7.13
C LEU A 83 10.73 6.93 -6.50
N LEU A 84 9.76 6.50 -7.30
CA LEU A 84 8.52 5.90 -6.80
C LEU A 84 8.77 4.58 -6.06
N GLU A 85 9.67 3.74 -6.56
CA GLU A 85 10.09 2.53 -5.83
C GLU A 85 10.72 2.87 -4.48
N MET A 86 11.56 3.91 -4.43
CA MET A 86 12.16 4.37 -3.17
C MET A 86 11.12 4.93 -2.19
N LEU A 87 10.07 5.62 -2.68
CA LEU A 87 8.96 6.11 -1.86
C LEU A 87 8.15 4.94 -1.28
N ILE A 88 7.78 3.97 -2.10
CA ILE A 88 7.08 2.76 -1.69
C ILE A 88 7.89 2.02 -0.61
N GLU A 89 9.18 1.82 -0.86
CA GLU A 89 10.09 1.18 0.09
C GLU A 89 10.19 1.95 1.42
N ARG A 90 10.27 3.28 1.35
CA ARG A 90 10.30 4.14 2.53
C ARG A 90 9.03 4.00 3.38
N VAL A 91 7.86 4.03 2.73
CA VAL A 91 6.56 3.93 3.39
C VAL A 91 6.34 2.54 3.99
N LEU A 92 6.70 1.47 3.27
CA LEU A 92 6.64 0.11 3.82
C LEU A 92 7.57 -0.09 5.03
N GLY A 93 8.58 0.76 5.20
CA GLY A 93 9.41 0.80 6.41
C GLY A 93 8.65 1.21 7.67
N GLU A 94 7.51 1.87 7.55
CA GLU A 94 6.67 2.32 8.68
C GLU A 94 5.73 1.23 9.20
N VAL A 95 5.55 0.14 8.45
CA VAL A 95 4.67 -0.97 8.84
C VAL A 95 5.24 -1.67 10.08
N ALA A 96 4.53 -1.58 11.20
CA ALA A 96 4.84 -2.34 12.41
C ALA A 96 4.41 -3.80 12.21
N LEU A 97 5.29 -4.72 12.57
CA LEU A 97 5.10 -6.15 12.39
C LEU A 97 5.26 -6.87 13.73
N PRO A 98 4.62 -8.04 13.91
CA PRO A 98 4.85 -8.86 15.10
C PRO A 98 6.30 -9.34 15.16
N ASP A 99 6.86 -9.45 16.37
CA ASP A 99 8.24 -9.90 16.60
C ASP A 99 8.49 -11.32 16.07
N ALA A 100 7.49 -12.20 16.18
CA ALA A 100 7.52 -13.57 15.68
C ALA A 100 6.12 -14.08 15.36
N PRO A 101 5.98 -15.01 14.38
CA PRO A 101 4.73 -15.72 14.13
C PRO A 101 4.33 -16.58 15.34
N ASP A 102 3.05 -16.51 15.74
CA ASP A 102 2.47 -17.30 16.84
C ASP A 102 1.36 -18.21 16.29
N PRO A 103 1.54 -19.55 16.31
CA PRO A 103 0.55 -20.50 15.81
C PRO A 103 -0.83 -20.38 16.50
N ALA A 104 -0.87 -19.98 17.77
CA ALA A 104 -2.13 -19.83 18.51
C ALA A 104 -2.85 -18.51 18.17
N ARG A 105 -2.13 -17.53 17.63
CA ARG A 105 -2.64 -16.18 17.39
C ARG A 105 -2.46 -15.70 15.93
N TRP A 106 -2.18 -16.61 15.02
CA TRP A 106 -1.85 -16.26 13.63
C TRP A 106 -2.97 -15.46 12.93
N VAL A 107 -4.24 -15.76 13.21
CA VAL A 107 -5.39 -15.02 12.67
C VAL A 107 -5.40 -13.58 13.20
N GLU A 108 -5.15 -13.38 14.49
CA GLU A 108 -5.06 -12.06 15.10
C GLU A 108 -3.87 -11.27 14.54
N GLN A 109 -2.72 -11.94 14.39
CA GLN A 109 -1.51 -11.34 13.83
C GLN A 109 -1.72 -10.94 12.37
N LEU A 110 -2.35 -11.81 11.56
CA LEU A 110 -2.65 -11.50 10.17
C LEU A 110 -3.61 -10.31 10.03
N ARG A 111 -4.62 -10.25 10.89
CA ARG A 111 -5.55 -9.12 10.97
C ARG A 111 -4.82 -7.82 11.36
N ALA A 112 -3.94 -7.90 12.35
CA ALA A 112 -3.14 -6.75 12.78
C ALA A 112 -2.19 -6.24 11.67
N ILE A 113 -1.52 -7.14 10.95
CA ILE A 113 -0.68 -6.79 9.80
C ILE A 113 -1.53 -6.09 8.72
N GLY A 114 -2.70 -6.63 8.39
CA GLY A 114 -3.59 -6.04 7.39
C GLY A 114 -4.02 -4.62 7.75
N ARG A 115 -4.44 -4.39 9.01
CA ARG A 115 -4.81 -3.06 9.51
C ARG A 115 -3.63 -2.09 9.51
N GLU A 116 -2.46 -2.57 9.86
CA GLU A 116 -1.26 -1.74 9.90
C GLU A 116 -0.81 -1.34 8.49
N ILE A 117 -0.85 -2.25 7.52
CA ILE A 117 -0.56 -1.93 6.11
C ILE A 117 -1.56 -0.88 5.59
N ARG A 118 -2.88 -1.07 5.85
CA ARG A 118 -3.90 -0.09 5.48
C ARG A 118 -3.60 1.28 6.10
N ARG A 119 -3.33 1.33 7.41
CA ARG A 119 -3.02 2.57 8.13
C ARG A 119 -1.84 3.32 7.50
N VAL A 120 -0.78 2.60 7.21
CA VAL A 120 0.42 3.18 6.60
C VAL A 120 0.13 3.72 5.22
N TRP A 121 -0.52 2.94 4.35
CA TRP A 121 -0.86 3.40 3.01
C TRP A 121 -1.86 4.56 2.99
N ALA A 122 -2.89 4.53 3.86
CA ALA A 122 -3.85 5.62 3.99
C ALA A 122 -3.23 6.92 4.51
N GLY A 123 -2.11 6.82 5.23
CA GLY A 123 -1.33 7.96 5.70
C GLY A 123 -0.55 8.69 4.60
N HIS A 124 -0.42 8.09 3.40
CA HIS A 124 0.38 8.63 2.30
C HIS A 124 -0.43 8.75 1.02
N ARG A 125 -0.81 9.98 0.71
CA ARG A 125 -1.66 10.31 -0.43
C ARG A 125 -1.15 9.69 -1.74
N ASP A 126 -2.05 9.04 -2.50
CA ASP A 126 -1.81 8.48 -3.84
C ASP A 126 -0.72 7.40 -3.98
N LEU A 127 0.08 7.10 -2.93
CA LEU A 127 1.17 6.11 -3.06
C LEU A 127 0.66 4.69 -3.24
N ALA A 128 -0.50 4.35 -2.68
CA ALA A 128 -1.16 3.06 -2.94
C ALA A 128 -1.40 2.87 -4.46
N ARG A 129 -1.82 3.93 -5.18
CA ARG A 129 -1.97 3.91 -6.64
C ARG A 129 -0.66 3.58 -7.36
N ALA A 130 0.45 4.14 -6.89
CA ALA A 130 1.76 3.89 -7.50
C ALA A 130 2.23 2.44 -7.30
N SER A 131 1.79 1.77 -6.23
CA SER A 131 2.19 0.39 -5.92
C SER A 131 1.54 -0.65 -6.83
N PHE A 132 0.32 -0.43 -7.33
CA PHE A 132 -0.39 -1.41 -8.17
C PHE A 132 0.32 -1.79 -9.48
N ALA A 133 1.13 -0.89 -10.03
CA ALA A 133 1.86 -1.15 -11.27
C ALA A 133 3.25 -1.78 -11.03
N ARG A 134 3.57 -2.13 -9.77
CA ARG A 134 4.93 -2.54 -9.37
C ARG A 134 4.88 -3.75 -8.45
N ILE A 135 5.89 -4.60 -8.59
CA ILE A 135 6.19 -5.63 -7.60
C ILE A 135 7.29 -5.06 -6.70
N PRO A 136 7.00 -4.67 -5.46
CA PRO A 136 8.00 -4.09 -4.59
C PRO A 136 8.97 -5.18 -4.12
N LEU A 137 10.26 -5.02 -4.43
CA LEU A 137 11.32 -5.97 -4.12
C LEU A 137 12.39 -5.39 -3.18
N GLY A 138 12.10 -4.25 -2.56
CA GLY A 138 12.99 -3.62 -1.60
C GLY A 138 12.99 -4.35 -0.24
N ALA A 139 13.94 -4.01 0.62
CA ALA A 139 14.15 -4.69 1.91
C ALA A 139 12.92 -4.61 2.83
N ASN A 140 12.23 -3.47 2.86
CA ASN A 140 11.02 -3.30 3.67
C ASN A 140 9.82 -4.05 3.08
N ALA A 141 9.68 -4.05 1.76
CA ALA A 141 8.67 -4.84 1.07
C ALA A 141 8.84 -6.33 1.35
N LEU A 142 10.08 -6.84 1.25
CA LEU A 142 10.41 -8.23 1.57
C LEU A 142 10.16 -8.54 3.05
N ARG A 143 10.48 -7.63 3.96
CA ARG A 143 10.22 -7.75 5.40
C ARG A 143 8.71 -7.89 5.69
N VAL A 144 7.89 -7.07 5.07
CA VAL A 144 6.42 -7.14 5.22
C VAL A 144 5.88 -8.46 4.67
N SER A 145 6.32 -8.85 3.46
CA SER A 145 5.91 -10.10 2.83
C SER A 145 6.33 -11.32 3.64
N GLU A 146 7.58 -11.36 4.12
CA GLU A 146 8.11 -12.46 4.94
C GLU A 146 7.32 -12.62 6.25
N SER A 147 7.01 -11.50 6.92
CA SER A 147 6.21 -11.54 8.15
C SER A 147 4.81 -12.08 7.90
N MET A 148 4.13 -11.59 6.85
CA MET A 148 2.78 -12.04 6.49
C MET A 148 2.76 -13.54 6.12
N ILE A 149 3.70 -13.98 5.28
CA ILE A 149 3.86 -15.38 4.89
C ILE A 149 4.19 -16.25 6.12
N GLY A 150 5.10 -15.80 6.97
CA GLY A 150 5.47 -16.50 8.20
C GLY A 150 4.29 -16.71 9.15
N VAL A 151 3.45 -15.69 9.33
CA VAL A 151 2.23 -15.78 10.14
C VAL A 151 1.23 -16.76 9.53
N MET A 152 1.02 -16.74 8.21
CA MET A 152 0.13 -17.68 7.53
C MET A 152 0.63 -19.13 7.64
N ARG A 153 1.93 -19.37 7.51
CA ARG A 153 2.55 -20.70 7.69
C ARG A 153 2.48 -21.20 9.14
N ALA A 154 2.59 -20.31 10.11
CA ALA A 154 2.38 -20.64 11.52
C ALA A 154 0.95 -21.14 11.78
N GLY A 155 -0.04 -20.65 11.03
CA GLY A 155 -1.41 -21.13 11.00
C GLY A 155 -1.62 -22.44 10.24
N ALA A 156 -0.53 -23.14 9.86
CA ALA A 156 -0.52 -24.40 9.10
C ALA A 156 -1.23 -24.30 7.72
N LEU A 157 -1.31 -23.12 7.12
CA LEU A 157 -1.75 -22.98 5.74
C LEU A 157 -0.74 -23.68 4.82
N SER A 158 -1.26 -24.33 3.77
CA SER A 158 -0.39 -24.93 2.76
C SER A 158 0.42 -23.88 2.00
N ASP A 159 1.53 -24.29 1.38
CA ASP A 159 2.35 -23.40 0.57
C ASP A 159 1.54 -22.74 -0.56
N ARG A 160 0.60 -23.46 -1.17
CA ARG A 160 -0.31 -22.94 -2.19
C ARG A 160 -1.30 -21.90 -1.62
N ALA A 161 -1.95 -22.21 -0.50
CA ALA A 161 -2.89 -21.30 0.15
C ALA A 161 -2.16 -20.03 0.66
N THR A 162 -0.95 -20.21 1.20
CA THR A 162 -0.10 -19.10 1.63
C THR A 162 0.29 -18.20 0.46
N GLY A 163 0.80 -18.78 -0.64
CA GLY A 163 1.21 -17.99 -1.82
C GLY A 163 0.06 -17.21 -2.45
N LEU A 164 -1.05 -17.89 -2.77
CA LEU A 164 -2.22 -17.23 -3.38
C LEU A 164 -2.94 -16.30 -2.40
N GLY A 165 -2.97 -16.67 -1.12
CA GLY A 165 -3.58 -15.85 -0.08
C GLY A 165 -2.81 -14.57 0.20
N SER A 166 -1.48 -14.62 0.17
CA SER A 166 -0.65 -13.41 0.32
C SER A 166 -0.84 -12.44 -0.83
N ASP A 167 -0.94 -12.94 -2.06
CA ASP A 167 -1.24 -12.12 -3.25
C ASP A 167 -2.64 -11.48 -3.15
N LEU A 168 -3.66 -12.28 -2.80
CA LEU A 168 -5.03 -11.80 -2.63
C LEU A 168 -5.14 -10.73 -1.53
N LEU A 169 -4.48 -10.92 -0.39
CA LEU A 169 -4.43 -9.95 0.68
C LEU A 169 -3.75 -8.66 0.22
N ALA A 170 -2.61 -8.75 -0.47
CA ALA A 170 -1.92 -7.58 -0.99
C ALA A 170 -2.79 -6.77 -1.96
N LEU A 171 -3.51 -7.43 -2.87
CA LEU A 171 -4.47 -6.79 -3.79
C LEU A 171 -5.61 -6.11 -3.01
N TYR A 172 -6.21 -6.79 -2.03
CA TYR A 172 -7.29 -6.22 -1.22
C TYR A 172 -6.83 -5.00 -0.45
N LEU A 173 -5.73 -5.11 0.30
CA LEU A 173 -5.16 -4.04 1.11
C LEU A 173 -4.79 -2.83 0.25
N GLY A 174 -4.17 -3.08 -0.91
CA GLY A 174 -3.83 -2.04 -1.87
C GLY A 174 -5.07 -1.34 -2.43
N ALA A 175 -6.11 -2.10 -2.82
CA ALA A 175 -7.35 -1.55 -3.39
C ALA A 175 -8.08 -0.65 -2.40
N VAL A 176 -8.23 -1.09 -1.13
CA VAL A 176 -8.87 -0.29 -0.09
C VAL A 176 -8.06 0.97 0.20
N ALA A 177 -6.75 0.85 0.36
CA ALA A 177 -5.89 2.00 0.61
C ALA A 177 -5.91 3.00 -0.57
N TYR A 178 -6.01 2.52 -1.80
CA TYR A 178 -6.20 3.38 -2.96
C TYR A 178 -7.55 4.11 -2.93
N GLU A 179 -8.66 3.39 -2.66
CA GLU A 179 -9.99 3.99 -2.53
C GLU A 179 -9.97 5.10 -1.47
N GLU A 180 -9.36 4.85 -0.31
CA GLU A 180 -9.23 5.82 0.77
C GLU A 180 -8.35 7.03 0.40
N SER A 181 -7.31 6.81 -0.40
CA SER A 181 -6.44 7.89 -0.87
C SER A 181 -7.11 8.84 -1.86
N LEU A 182 -8.20 8.42 -2.50
CA LEU A 182 -9.02 9.27 -3.37
C LEU A 182 -9.92 10.24 -2.59
N GLN A 183 -10.02 10.08 -1.27
CA GLN A 183 -10.78 10.94 -0.37
C GLN A 183 -9.78 11.78 0.47
N PRO A 184 -10.03 13.02 0.82
CA PRO A 184 -10.95 14.00 0.30
C PRO A 184 -10.24 15.05 -0.56
N SER A 185 -10.80 15.41 -1.69
CA SER A 185 -10.57 16.74 -2.24
C SER A 185 -11.42 17.74 -1.41
N ASP A 186 -11.14 19.04 -1.50
CA ASP A 186 -11.99 20.09 -0.88
C ASP A 186 -13.47 19.99 -1.30
N GLU A 187 -13.77 19.17 -2.31
CA GLU A 187 -15.10 18.89 -2.82
C GLU A 187 -15.83 17.76 -2.09
N TRP A 188 -15.11 16.81 -1.42
CA TRP A 188 -15.67 15.63 -0.74
C TRP A 188 -15.43 15.71 0.77
N THR A 189 -16.15 16.60 1.44
CA THR A 189 -16.16 16.61 2.91
C THR A 189 -16.95 15.42 3.47
N PRO A 190 -16.76 15.04 4.74
CA PRO A 190 -17.55 13.99 5.38
C PRO A 190 -19.07 14.23 5.27
N GLU A 191 -19.50 15.49 5.35
CA GLU A 191 -20.91 15.88 5.24
C GLU A 191 -21.43 15.61 3.82
N ARG A 192 -20.68 16.01 2.78
CA ARG A 192 -21.04 15.75 1.38
C ARG A 192 -21.03 14.27 1.03
N MET A 193 -20.09 13.52 1.60
CA MET A 193 -20.10 12.06 1.46
C MET A 193 -21.36 11.48 2.09
N GLY A 194 -21.76 11.92 3.28
CA GLY A 194 -23.00 11.51 3.93
C GLY A 194 -24.24 11.82 3.07
N GLU A 195 -24.32 13.04 2.52
CA GLU A 195 -25.39 13.45 1.60
C GLU A 195 -25.43 12.56 0.34
N PHE A 196 -24.26 12.27 -0.22
CA PHE A 196 -24.15 11.38 -1.40
C PHE A 196 -24.63 9.95 -1.09
N VAL A 197 -24.26 9.39 0.06
CA VAL A 197 -24.69 8.06 0.50
C VAL A 197 -26.21 8.00 0.68
N VAL A 198 -26.82 9.04 1.25
CA VAL A 198 -28.28 9.14 1.37
C VAL A 198 -28.93 9.21 -0.02
N ALA A 199 -28.44 10.08 -0.89
CA ALA A 199 -28.95 10.19 -2.25
C ALA A 199 -28.81 8.88 -3.05
N LEU A 200 -27.73 8.13 -2.85
CA LEU A 200 -27.52 6.81 -3.47
C LEU A 200 -28.51 5.78 -2.96
N ARG A 201 -28.81 5.78 -1.65
CA ARG A 201 -29.85 4.93 -1.06
C ARG A 201 -31.23 5.21 -1.65
N ASP A 202 -31.59 6.49 -1.73
CA ASP A 202 -32.86 6.91 -2.30
C ASP A 202 -32.96 6.53 -3.77
N TYR A 203 -31.86 6.70 -4.53
CA TYR A 203 -31.79 6.29 -5.92
C TYR A 203 -32.02 4.78 -6.08
N PHE A 204 -31.35 3.92 -5.30
CA PHE A 204 -31.56 2.49 -5.36
C PHE A 204 -33.00 2.10 -4.96
N GLY A 205 -33.55 2.76 -3.94
CA GLY A 205 -34.95 2.52 -3.51
C GLY A 205 -36.00 2.94 -4.52
N ALA A 206 -35.68 3.90 -5.40
CA ALA A 206 -36.57 4.39 -6.44
C ALA A 206 -36.50 3.60 -7.77
N LEU A 207 -35.60 2.61 -7.89
CA LEU A 207 -35.47 1.81 -9.10
C LEU A 207 -36.73 0.96 -9.36
N PRO A 208 -37.08 0.67 -10.62
CA PRO A 208 -38.17 -0.25 -10.95
C PRO A 208 -37.92 -1.64 -10.34
N VAL A 209 -38.77 -2.04 -9.38
CA VAL A 209 -38.61 -3.28 -8.61
C VAL A 209 -38.73 -4.55 -9.46
N ASP A 210 -39.49 -4.49 -10.55
CA ASP A 210 -39.61 -5.57 -11.53
C ASP A 210 -38.33 -5.85 -12.31
N ARG A 211 -37.45 -4.83 -12.44
CA ARG A 211 -36.15 -4.93 -13.14
C ARG A 211 -34.96 -5.06 -12.18
N PHE A 212 -35.03 -4.45 -11.00
CA PHE A 212 -33.93 -4.36 -10.03
C PHE A 212 -34.35 -4.78 -8.61
N PRO A 213 -34.99 -5.95 -8.43
CA PRO A 213 -35.56 -6.35 -7.14
C PRO A 213 -34.51 -6.40 -6.03
N ASN A 214 -33.30 -6.86 -6.32
CA ASN A 214 -32.23 -6.99 -5.31
C ASN A 214 -31.63 -5.65 -4.91
N LEU A 215 -31.42 -4.71 -5.85
CA LEU A 215 -30.92 -3.38 -5.53
C LEU A 215 -31.92 -2.60 -4.67
N VAL A 216 -33.21 -2.70 -4.98
CA VAL A 216 -34.28 -2.08 -4.19
C VAL A 216 -34.33 -2.69 -2.77
N ALA A 217 -34.32 -4.02 -2.67
CA ALA A 217 -34.40 -4.71 -1.39
C ALA A 217 -33.19 -4.45 -0.49
N LEU A 218 -32.01 -4.27 -1.08
CA LEU A 218 -30.74 -4.10 -0.35
C LEU A 218 -30.24 -2.65 -0.32
N ALA A 219 -31.05 -1.66 -0.77
CA ALA A 219 -30.63 -0.26 -0.84
C ALA A 219 -30.03 0.27 0.48
N GLY A 220 -30.61 -0.08 1.63
CA GLY A 220 -30.06 0.23 2.94
C GLY A 220 -28.69 -0.42 3.17
N ALA A 221 -28.63 -1.74 3.07
CA ALA A 221 -27.41 -2.50 3.34
C ALA A 221 -26.24 -2.16 2.41
N LEU A 222 -26.53 -1.79 1.15
CA LEU A 222 -25.52 -1.37 0.16
C LEU A 222 -24.90 0.01 0.45
N THR A 223 -25.57 0.81 1.30
CA THR A 223 -25.18 2.17 1.66
C THR A 223 -24.93 2.33 3.15
N GLU A 224 -24.86 1.25 3.89
CA GLU A 224 -24.59 1.21 5.33
C GLU A 224 -23.12 0.91 5.61
N GLY A 225 -22.64 1.32 6.79
CA GLY A 225 -21.28 1.12 7.23
C GLY A 225 -20.31 2.22 6.78
N ASP A 226 -19.28 2.41 7.57
CA ASP A 226 -18.16 3.29 7.23
C ASP A 226 -17.01 2.52 6.54
N GLY A 227 -15.95 3.23 6.18
CA GLY A 227 -14.78 2.64 5.52
C GLY A 227 -14.04 1.62 6.40
N GLU A 228 -14.08 1.79 7.74
CA GLU A 228 -13.44 0.88 8.67
C GLU A 228 -14.21 -0.45 8.77
N GLU A 229 -15.54 -0.37 8.90
CA GLU A 229 -16.41 -1.55 8.94
C GLU A 229 -16.34 -2.34 7.62
N ARG A 230 -16.37 -1.66 6.47
CA ARG A 230 -16.21 -2.30 5.15
C ARG A 230 -14.88 -3.01 5.02
N PHE A 231 -13.80 -2.36 5.45
CA PHE A 231 -12.45 -2.94 5.45
C PHE A 231 -12.37 -4.18 6.35
N ASP A 232 -12.82 -4.06 7.60
CA ASP A 232 -12.77 -5.16 8.57
C ASP A 232 -13.60 -6.36 8.09
N PHE A 233 -14.78 -6.12 7.53
CA PHE A 233 -15.60 -7.17 6.93
C PHE A 233 -14.88 -7.91 5.81
N GLY A 234 -14.29 -7.19 4.85
CA GLY A 234 -13.59 -7.82 3.73
C GLY A 234 -12.33 -8.57 4.17
N LEU A 235 -11.55 -7.99 5.09
CA LEU A 235 -10.39 -8.65 5.66
C LEU A 235 -10.78 -9.95 6.40
N GLU A 236 -11.85 -9.92 7.18
CA GLU A 236 -12.37 -11.10 7.90
C GLU A 236 -12.86 -12.18 6.92
N VAL A 237 -13.55 -11.82 5.85
CA VAL A 237 -13.98 -12.78 4.80
C VAL A 237 -12.77 -13.47 4.18
N LEU A 238 -11.71 -12.73 3.86
CA LEU A 238 -10.49 -13.29 3.29
C LEU A 238 -9.79 -14.23 4.27
N ILE A 239 -9.63 -13.83 5.53
CA ILE A 239 -8.99 -14.65 6.56
C ILE A 239 -9.78 -15.93 6.82
N ARG A 240 -11.11 -15.85 6.97
CA ARG A 240 -11.97 -17.05 7.13
C ARG A 240 -11.93 -17.96 5.93
N GLY A 241 -11.89 -17.40 4.72
CA GLY A 241 -11.72 -18.19 3.50
C GLY A 241 -10.41 -18.97 3.49
N LEU A 242 -9.32 -18.35 3.93
CA LEU A 242 -8.02 -19.02 4.06
C LEU A 242 -8.04 -20.13 5.10
N VAL A 243 -8.67 -19.91 6.26
CA VAL A 243 -8.87 -20.93 7.31
C VAL A 243 -9.63 -22.13 6.73
N ALA A 244 -10.78 -21.90 6.10
CA ALA A 244 -11.61 -22.95 5.52
C ALA A 244 -10.84 -23.78 4.46
N ILE A 245 -10.10 -23.14 3.57
CA ILE A 245 -9.28 -23.82 2.56
C ILE A 245 -8.18 -24.70 3.21
N SER A 246 -7.68 -24.33 4.38
CA SER A 246 -6.65 -25.11 5.09
C SER A 246 -7.22 -26.34 5.81
N GLU A 247 -8.50 -26.31 6.19
CA GLU A 247 -9.18 -27.40 6.90
C GLU A 247 -9.69 -28.53 5.96
N ASP A 248 -9.89 -28.21 4.69
CA ASP A 248 -10.40 -29.15 3.64
C ASP A 248 -9.36 -30.15 3.12
N ARG A 249 -8.33 -30.50 3.94
CA ARG A 249 -7.25 -31.44 3.54
C ARG A 249 -7.18 -32.68 4.37
#